data_2eb405fb140ba3f1508f3f55b49a1b06
#
_entry.id   2eb405fb140ba3f1508f3f55b49a1b06
#
_cell.length_a   1.000
_cell.length_b   1.000
_cell.length_c   1.000
_cell.angle_alpha   90.00
_cell.angle_beta   90.00
_cell.angle_gamma   90.00
#
_symmetry.space_group_name_H-M   'P 1'
#
loop_
_entity.id
_entity.type
_entity.pdbx_description
1 polymer ?
#
loop_
_entity_poly.entity_id
_entity_poly.type
_entity_poly.pdbx_seq_one_letter_code
_entity_poly.pdbx_strand_id
1 'polypeptide(L)'
;DLTSVLHVGDTMEVKVFKVNDGEGQVLLPLYYYMRLAADRGNKRIEEAYNNKEVLKAKVAQVLDGGLSVIVEEVRIFIPASLVSDTYEKDLTKYADQEIEFVISEYNPRRRRYIGDRKQLIVAKKAELQKELFERIKEGDTVSGVVKNVTDFGAFIDLGGVDGLLHISEMSWGRVENPK
;
A
#
# COMPACT_ATOMS: atom_id res chain seq x y z
N ASP A 1 4.58 -16.00 18.49
CA ASP A 1 4.44 -15.69 19.93
C ASP A 1 2.95 -15.65 20.28
N LEU A 2 2.54 -16.38 21.30
CA LEU A 2 1.13 -16.49 21.75
C LEU A 2 0.56 -15.15 22.21
N THR A 3 1.39 -14.29 22.75
CA THR A 3 1.00 -12.99 23.28
C THR A 3 0.68 -11.97 22.20
N SER A 4 1.05 -12.22 20.95
CA SER A 4 0.66 -11.37 19.81
C SER A 4 -0.76 -11.63 19.31
N VAL A 5 -1.36 -12.75 19.73
CA VAL A 5 -2.64 -13.25 19.20
C VAL A 5 -3.70 -13.34 20.28
N LEU A 6 -3.28 -13.46 21.56
CA LEU A 6 -4.14 -13.68 22.70
C LEU A 6 -3.84 -12.68 23.82
N HIS A 7 -4.88 -12.02 24.31
CA HIS A 7 -4.80 -11.10 25.44
C HIS A 7 -5.69 -11.58 26.58
N VAL A 8 -5.29 -11.29 27.80
CA VAL A 8 -6.09 -11.58 28.98
C VAL A 8 -7.40 -10.79 28.91
N GLY A 9 -8.51 -11.51 28.94
CA GLY A 9 -9.86 -10.93 28.80
C GLY A 9 -10.53 -11.22 27.47
N ASP A 10 -9.82 -11.80 26.50
CA ASP A 10 -10.40 -12.19 25.22
C ASP A 10 -11.40 -13.33 25.40
N THR A 11 -12.53 -13.25 24.71
CA THR A 11 -13.55 -14.29 24.66
C THR A 11 -13.44 -15.03 23.34
N MET A 12 -13.32 -16.36 23.42
CA MET A 12 -13.19 -17.17 22.20
C MET A 12 -13.96 -18.48 22.31
N GLU A 13 -14.39 -18.99 21.17
CA GLU A 13 -14.92 -20.34 21.06
C GLU A 13 -13.77 -21.29 20.71
N VAL A 14 -13.56 -22.28 21.53
CA VAL A 14 -12.50 -23.29 21.35
C VAL A 14 -13.03 -24.70 21.42
N LYS A 15 -12.48 -25.58 20.62
CA LYS A 15 -12.81 -27.01 20.69
C LYS A 15 -11.93 -27.68 21.72
N VAL A 16 -12.54 -28.38 22.67
CA VAL A 16 -11.82 -29.14 23.68
C VAL A 16 -11.15 -30.35 23.03
N PHE A 17 -9.85 -30.49 23.23
CA PHE A 17 -9.08 -31.65 22.77
C PHE A 17 -9.10 -32.78 23.80
N LYS A 18 -8.89 -32.45 25.05
CA LYS A 18 -8.90 -33.39 26.16
C LYS A 18 -9.47 -32.71 27.40
N VAL A 19 -10.40 -33.40 28.09
CA VAL A 19 -11.12 -32.84 29.25
C VAL A 19 -10.24 -32.78 30.48
N ASN A 20 -9.27 -33.67 30.61
CA ASN A 20 -8.36 -33.75 31.75
C ASN A 20 -6.98 -34.20 31.23
N ASP A 21 -5.93 -33.46 31.53
CA ASP A 21 -4.54 -33.77 31.17
C ASP A 21 -3.85 -34.66 32.20
N GLY A 22 -4.50 -34.90 33.33
CA GLY A 22 -3.97 -35.58 34.51
C GLY A 22 -3.62 -34.63 35.65
N GLU A 23 -3.60 -33.32 35.40
CA GLU A 23 -3.36 -32.25 36.37
C GLU A 23 -4.60 -31.38 36.61
N GLY A 24 -5.75 -31.83 36.08
CA GLY A 24 -7.04 -31.13 36.24
C GLY A 24 -7.29 -29.99 35.25
N GLN A 25 -6.50 -29.87 34.21
CA GLN A 25 -6.65 -28.83 33.18
C GLN A 25 -7.30 -29.38 31.91
N VAL A 26 -8.04 -28.51 31.23
CA VAL A 26 -8.62 -28.79 29.92
C VAL A 26 -7.63 -28.39 28.83
N LEU A 27 -7.23 -29.36 27.99
CA LEU A 27 -6.32 -29.08 26.88
C LEU A 27 -7.08 -28.55 25.66
N LEU A 28 -6.66 -27.39 25.20
CA LEU A 28 -7.15 -26.73 24.00
C LEU A 28 -6.07 -26.74 22.92
N PRO A 29 -6.38 -27.15 21.67
CA PRO A 29 -5.37 -27.19 20.63
C PRO A 29 -5.05 -25.79 20.11
N LEU A 30 -3.81 -25.35 20.23
CA LEU A 30 -3.30 -24.09 19.70
C LEU A 30 -3.55 -23.97 18.18
N TYR A 31 -3.45 -25.11 17.47
CA TYR A 31 -3.70 -25.16 16.02
C TYR A 31 -5.13 -24.71 15.65
N TYR A 32 -6.13 -25.09 16.46
CA TYR A 32 -7.51 -24.70 16.22
C TYR A 32 -7.70 -23.18 16.36
N TYR A 33 -7.03 -22.58 17.34
CA TYR A 33 -7.06 -21.13 17.56
C TYR A 33 -6.39 -20.37 16.40
N MET A 34 -5.21 -20.80 15.97
CA MET A 34 -4.50 -20.18 14.84
C MET A 34 -5.31 -20.27 13.55
N ARG A 35 -6.08 -21.34 13.37
CA ARG A 35 -6.99 -21.48 12.24
C ARG A 35 -8.15 -20.49 12.30
N LEU A 36 -8.76 -20.28 13.46
CA LEU A 36 -9.82 -19.29 13.64
C LEU A 36 -9.34 -17.87 13.39
N ALA A 37 -8.16 -17.52 13.87
CA ALA A 37 -7.55 -16.22 13.60
C ALA A 37 -7.29 -16.01 12.09
N ALA A 38 -6.75 -17.02 11.41
CA ALA A 38 -6.54 -16.99 9.96
C ALA A 38 -7.87 -16.90 9.19
N ASP A 39 -8.94 -17.57 9.66
CA ASP A 39 -10.27 -17.52 9.02
C ASP A 39 -10.91 -16.13 9.17
N ARG A 40 -10.71 -15.46 10.31
CA ARG A 40 -11.13 -14.07 10.49
C ARG A 40 -10.39 -13.11 9.57
N GLY A 41 -9.08 -13.23 9.51
CA GLY A 41 -8.24 -12.44 8.61
C GLY A 41 -8.62 -12.67 7.14
N ASN A 42 -8.87 -13.92 6.73
CA ASN A 42 -9.32 -14.25 5.38
C ASN A 42 -10.65 -13.59 5.04
N LYS A 43 -11.64 -13.60 5.96
CA LYS A 43 -12.92 -12.92 5.77
C LYS A 43 -12.75 -11.41 5.60
N ARG A 44 -11.93 -10.80 6.44
CA ARG A 44 -11.65 -9.35 6.35
C ARG A 44 -11.03 -8.98 5.01
N ILE A 45 -10.11 -9.79 4.52
CA ILE A 45 -9.47 -9.58 3.22
C ILE A 45 -10.44 -9.82 2.07
N GLU A 46 -11.32 -10.82 2.19
CA GLU A 46 -12.37 -11.09 1.20
C GLU A 46 -13.35 -9.92 1.09
N GLU A 47 -13.81 -9.37 2.21
CA GLU A 47 -14.66 -8.19 2.25
C GLU A 47 -13.96 -6.98 1.64
N ALA A 48 -12.70 -6.74 1.99
CA ALA A 48 -11.90 -5.67 1.43
C ALA A 48 -11.69 -5.82 -0.08
N TYR A 49 -11.51 -7.04 -0.56
CA TYR A 49 -11.42 -7.34 -1.99
C TYR A 49 -12.73 -7.04 -2.73
N ASN A 50 -13.87 -7.51 -2.19
CA ASN A 50 -15.19 -7.33 -2.81
C ASN A 50 -15.61 -5.86 -2.83
N ASN A 51 -15.33 -5.12 -1.77
CA ASN A 51 -15.70 -3.71 -1.61
C ASN A 51 -14.64 -2.76 -2.19
N LYS A 52 -13.49 -3.28 -2.66
CA LYS A 52 -12.31 -2.49 -3.04
C LYS A 52 -11.87 -1.51 -1.94
N GLU A 53 -11.96 -1.96 -0.70
CA GLU A 53 -11.65 -1.16 0.48
C GLU A 53 -10.14 -0.93 0.57
N VAL A 54 -9.76 0.29 0.95
CA VAL A 54 -8.37 0.64 1.23
C VAL A 54 -7.98 0.09 2.58
N LEU A 55 -7.00 -0.81 2.57
CA LEU A 55 -6.39 -1.35 3.77
C LEU A 55 -5.11 -0.58 4.12
N LYS A 56 -4.85 -0.44 5.41
CA LYS A 56 -3.60 0.10 5.95
C LYS A 56 -2.89 -0.99 6.71
N ALA A 57 -1.63 -1.18 6.42
CA ALA A 57 -0.80 -2.11 7.17
C ALA A 57 0.66 -1.67 7.22
N LYS A 58 1.33 -2.08 8.28
CA LYS A 58 2.76 -1.89 8.42
C LYS A 58 3.50 -2.92 7.57
N VAL A 59 4.55 -2.48 6.87
CA VAL A 59 5.43 -3.38 6.12
C VAL A 59 6.18 -4.26 7.11
N ALA A 60 5.95 -5.56 7.04
CA ALA A 60 6.59 -6.55 7.91
C ALA A 60 7.96 -6.96 7.38
N GLN A 61 8.12 -7.02 6.06
CA GLN A 61 9.36 -7.42 5.41
C GLN A 61 9.48 -6.85 4.02
N VAL A 62 10.67 -6.40 3.68
CA VAL A 62 11.04 -6.01 2.31
C VAL A 62 11.71 -7.18 1.62
N LEU A 63 11.21 -7.53 0.43
CA LEU A 63 11.73 -8.60 -0.42
C LEU A 63 12.26 -8.01 -1.72
N ASP A 64 13.15 -8.71 -2.39
CA ASP A 64 13.73 -8.25 -3.67
C ASP A 64 12.68 -7.98 -4.76
N GLY A 65 11.55 -8.70 -4.72
CA GLY A 65 10.45 -8.57 -5.69
C GLY A 65 9.27 -7.72 -5.23
N GLY A 66 9.29 -7.15 -4.02
CA GLY A 66 8.17 -6.39 -3.47
C GLY A 66 8.14 -6.29 -1.96
N LEU A 67 7.00 -5.90 -1.43
CA LEU A 67 6.76 -5.75 0.00
C LEU A 67 5.86 -6.86 0.53
N SER A 68 6.11 -7.28 1.76
CA SER A 68 5.23 -8.18 2.52
C SER A 68 4.64 -7.42 3.68
N VAL A 69 3.32 -7.36 3.73
CA VAL A 69 2.54 -6.76 4.82
C VAL A 69 1.70 -7.83 5.51
N ILE A 70 1.37 -7.61 6.78
CA ILE A 70 0.52 -8.51 7.55
C ILE A 70 -0.72 -7.73 7.99
N VAL A 71 -1.88 -8.26 7.62
CA VAL A 71 -3.20 -7.77 8.05
C VAL A 71 -3.91 -8.92 8.75
N GLU A 72 -4.21 -8.76 10.04
CA GLU A 72 -4.93 -9.76 10.85
C GLU A 72 -4.40 -11.20 10.64
N GLU A 73 -3.11 -11.40 10.84
CA GLU A 73 -2.41 -12.70 10.68
C GLU A 73 -2.30 -13.21 9.24
N VAL A 74 -2.84 -12.50 8.25
CA VAL A 74 -2.72 -12.88 6.85
C VAL A 74 -1.62 -12.08 6.17
N ARG A 75 -0.70 -12.81 5.53
CA ARG A 75 0.38 -12.20 4.77
C ARG A 75 -0.09 -11.83 3.37
N ILE A 76 0.06 -10.55 3.02
CA ILE A 76 -0.25 -10.00 1.71
C ILE A 76 1.05 -9.60 1.04
N PHE A 77 1.21 -9.96 -0.21
CA PHE A 77 2.36 -9.57 -1.03
C PHE A 77 2.00 -8.41 -1.94
N ILE A 78 2.84 -7.39 -2.00
CA ILE A 78 2.71 -6.25 -2.90
C ILE A 78 3.92 -6.28 -3.84
N PRO A 79 3.76 -6.67 -5.12
CA PRO A 79 4.84 -6.68 -6.08
C PRO A 79 5.47 -5.29 -6.25
N ALA A 80 6.77 -5.24 -6.51
CA ALA A 80 7.50 -3.97 -6.71
C ALA A 80 6.85 -3.08 -7.78
N SER A 81 6.29 -3.68 -8.83
CA SER A 81 5.56 -2.97 -9.88
C SER A 81 4.24 -2.34 -9.44
N LEU A 82 3.70 -2.77 -8.31
CA LEU A 82 2.44 -2.29 -7.72
C LEU A 82 2.64 -1.46 -6.45
N VAL A 83 3.87 -1.26 -6.02
CA VAL A 83 4.21 -0.41 -4.86
C VAL A 83 4.07 1.07 -5.19
N SER A 84 4.48 1.47 -6.40
CA SER A 84 4.46 2.86 -6.86
C SER A 84 4.04 2.95 -8.33
N ASP A 85 3.68 4.15 -8.78
CA ASP A 85 3.42 4.45 -10.18
C ASP A 85 4.71 4.52 -11.02
N THR A 86 5.85 4.71 -10.35
CA THR A 86 7.19 4.72 -10.95
C THR A 86 7.99 3.51 -10.48
N TYR A 87 8.95 3.05 -11.31
CA TYR A 87 9.83 1.97 -10.92
C TYR A 87 10.79 2.42 -9.81
N GLU A 88 10.65 1.82 -8.64
CA GLU A 88 11.50 2.08 -7.49
C GLU A 88 12.50 0.93 -7.30
N LYS A 89 13.77 1.25 -7.39
CA LYS A 89 14.86 0.29 -7.16
C LYS A 89 15.04 -0.04 -5.69
N ASP A 90 14.78 0.94 -4.83
CA ASP A 90 14.99 0.79 -3.39
C ASP A 90 13.65 0.77 -2.65
N LEU A 91 13.27 -0.43 -2.24
CA LEU A 91 12.06 -0.67 -1.44
C LEU A 91 12.33 -0.62 0.07
N THR A 92 13.61 -0.55 0.47
CA THR A 92 13.99 -0.54 1.90
C THR A 92 13.45 0.69 2.64
N LYS A 93 13.23 1.78 1.93
CA LYS A 93 12.59 2.98 2.49
C LYS A 93 11.18 2.75 3.05
N TYR A 94 10.51 1.68 2.60
CA TYR A 94 9.19 1.30 3.10
C TYR A 94 9.24 0.36 4.30
N ALA A 95 10.44 -0.10 4.70
CA ALA A 95 10.61 -0.94 5.87
C ALA A 95 10.02 -0.25 7.11
N ASP A 96 9.22 -0.99 7.88
CA ASP A 96 8.54 -0.49 9.07
C ASP A 96 7.55 0.68 8.87
N GLN A 97 7.30 1.09 7.64
CA GLN A 97 6.31 2.12 7.32
C GLN A 97 4.90 1.53 7.19
N GLU A 98 3.91 2.31 7.57
CA GLU A 98 2.51 2.01 7.29
C GLU A 98 2.16 2.46 5.87
N ILE A 99 1.63 1.56 5.08
CA ILE A 99 1.23 1.81 3.70
C ILE A 99 -0.24 1.51 3.47
N GLU A 100 -0.85 2.27 2.57
CA GLU A 100 -2.21 2.05 2.10
C GLU A 100 -2.18 1.27 0.79
N PHE A 101 -3.07 0.30 0.66
CA PHE A 101 -3.22 -0.51 -0.55
C PHE A 101 -4.63 -1.08 -0.67
N VAL A 102 -4.99 -1.56 -1.84
CA VAL A 102 -6.21 -2.35 -2.09
C VAL A 102 -5.83 -3.78 -2.43
N ILE A 103 -6.73 -4.72 -2.22
CA ILE A 103 -6.51 -6.10 -2.61
C ILE A 103 -6.80 -6.24 -4.10
N SER A 104 -5.81 -6.67 -4.87
CA SER A 104 -5.90 -6.91 -6.31
C SER A 104 -6.24 -8.36 -6.64
N GLU A 105 -5.67 -9.31 -5.90
CA GLU A 105 -5.94 -10.73 -6.06
C GLU A 105 -6.20 -11.38 -4.69
N TYR A 106 -7.29 -12.14 -4.60
CA TYR A 106 -7.67 -12.92 -3.43
C TYR A 106 -7.79 -14.39 -3.80
N ASN A 107 -6.86 -15.22 -3.34
CA ASN A 107 -6.88 -16.66 -3.58
C ASN A 107 -6.60 -17.45 -2.30
N PRO A 108 -7.62 -17.76 -1.50
CA PRO A 108 -7.46 -18.45 -0.22
C PRO A 108 -6.99 -19.90 -0.39
N ARG A 109 -7.32 -20.56 -1.51
CA ARG A 109 -6.89 -21.95 -1.77
C ARG A 109 -5.38 -22.06 -1.94
N ARG A 110 -4.76 -21.08 -2.58
CA ARG A 110 -3.32 -20.99 -2.80
C ARG A 110 -2.62 -20.14 -1.75
N ARG A 111 -3.35 -19.59 -0.78
CA ARG A 111 -2.86 -18.62 0.21
C ARG A 111 -2.11 -17.47 -0.45
N ARG A 112 -2.63 -17.02 -1.60
CA ARG A 112 -2.04 -15.96 -2.38
C ARG A 112 -2.94 -14.73 -2.33
N TYR A 113 -2.41 -13.68 -1.74
CA TYR A 113 -3.06 -12.38 -1.59
C TYR A 113 -2.13 -11.33 -2.13
N ILE A 114 -2.59 -10.55 -3.11
CA ILE A 114 -1.80 -9.50 -3.74
C ILE A 114 -2.43 -8.16 -3.44
N GLY A 115 -1.64 -7.27 -2.86
CA GLY A 115 -1.99 -5.88 -2.66
C GLY A 115 -1.52 -5.00 -3.83
N ASP A 116 -2.27 -3.96 -4.13
CA ASP A 116 -1.96 -2.96 -5.15
C ASP A 116 -2.06 -1.56 -4.53
N ARG A 117 -0.92 -0.92 -4.41
CA ARG A 117 -0.82 0.47 -3.95
C ARG A 117 -0.86 1.44 -5.13
N LYS A 118 -0.41 1.00 -6.30
CA LYS A 118 -0.35 1.81 -7.51
C LYS A 118 -1.71 2.38 -7.88
N GLN A 119 -2.79 1.59 -7.78
CA GLN A 119 -4.15 2.05 -8.05
C GLN A 119 -4.53 3.25 -7.18
N LEU A 120 -4.18 3.25 -5.90
CA LEU A 120 -4.45 4.37 -5.00
C LEU A 120 -3.64 5.61 -5.36
N ILE A 121 -2.37 5.44 -5.70
CA ILE A 121 -1.51 6.55 -6.10
C ILE A 121 -2.04 7.17 -7.39
N VAL A 122 -2.39 6.36 -8.38
CA VAL A 122 -2.94 6.82 -9.65
C VAL A 122 -4.30 7.50 -9.46
N ALA A 123 -5.19 6.94 -8.61
CA ALA A 123 -6.47 7.55 -8.30
C ALA A 123 -6.32 8.91 -7.60
N LYS A 124 -5.50 9.01 -6.57
CA LYS A 124 -5.19 10.27 -5.88
C LYS A 124 -4.58 11.30 -6.83
N LYS A 125 -3.68 10.86 -7.70
CA LYS A 125 -3.04 11.70 -8.71
C LYS A 125 -4.06 12.23 -9.73
N ALA A 126 -4.98 11.38 -10.18
CA ALA A 126 -6.06 11.76 -11.10
C ALA A 126 -7.05 12.75 -10.46
N GLU A 127 -7.39 12.56 -9.18
CA GLU A 127 -8.23 13.52 -8.45
C GLU A 127 -7.55 14.89 -8.32
N LEU A 128 -6.29 14.91 -7.89
CA LEU A 128 -5.50 16.15 -7.79
C LEU A 128 -5.34 16.81 -9.16
N GLN A 129 -5.15 16.02 -10.21
CA GLN A 129 -5.07 16.52 -11.58
C GLN A 129 -6.38 17.18 -12.02
N LYS A 130 -7.51 16.54 -11.73
CA LYS A 130 -8.82 17.08 -12.05
C LYS A 130 -9.10 18.38 -11.30
N GLU A 131 -8.86 18.41 -10.00
CA GLU A 131 -8.99 19.63 -9.19
C GLU A 131 -8.09 20.76 -9.70
N LEU A 132 -6.87 20.43 -10.10
CA LEU A 132 -5.93 21.41 -10.66
C LEU A 132 -6.47 21.98 -11.96
N PHE A 133 -6.94 21.14 -12.89
CA PHE A 133 -7.49 21.59 -14.17
C PHE A 133 -8.81 22.36 -14.02
N GLU A 134 -9.61 22.09 -12.99
CA GLU A 134 -10.80 22.90 -12.68
C GLU A 134 -10.43 24.28 -12.11
N ARG A 135 -9.30 24.39 -11.41
CA ARG A 135 -8.82 25.61 -10.78
C ARG A 135 -7.99 26.50 -11.69
N ILE A 136 -7.23 25.90 -12.61
CA ILE A 136 -6.30 26.63 -13.49
C ILE A 136 -6.95 26.85 -14.85
N LYS A 137 -6.92 28.10 -15.32
CA LYS A 137 -7.34 28.48 -16.66
C LYS A 137 -6.15 29.02 -17.43
N GLU A 138 -6.27 29.03 -18.76
CA GLU A 138 -5.28 29.69 -19.61
C GLU A 138 -5.10 31.14 -19.21
N GLY A 139 -3.87 31.55 -18.93
CA GLY A 139 -3.51 32.90 -18.47
C GLY A 139 -3.30 33.02 -16.96
N ASP A 140 -3.59 31.97 -16.16
CA ASP A 140 -3.34 31.99 -14.73
C ASP A 140 -1.87 31.83 -14.39
N THR A 141 -1.43 32.48 -13.33
CA THR A 141 -0.08 32.32 -12.78
C THR A 141 -0.10 31.24 -11.70
N VAL A 142 0.65 30.20 -11.90
CA VAL A 142 0.78 29.08 -10.95
C VAL A 142 2.20 28.96 -10.43
N SER A 143 2.32 28.53 -9.17
CA SER A 143 3.59 28.25 -8.54
C SER A 143 3.81 26.73 -8.49
N GLY A 144 5.02 26.28 -8.82
CA GLY A 144 5.39 24.88 -8.77
C GLY A 144 6.85 24.67 -8.41
N VAL A 145 7.21 23.45 -8.11
CA VAL A 145 8.59 23.04 -7.77
C VAL A 145 9.24 22.40 -8.97
N VAL A 146 10.42 22.84 -9.35
CA VAL A 146 11.19 22.21 -10.43
C VAL A 146 11.60 20.81 -10.00
N LYS A 147 11.12 19.81 -10.72
CA LYS A 147 11.33 18.38 -10.43
C LYS A 147 12.50 17.81 -11.20
N ASN A 148 12.59 18.17 -12.45
CA ASN A 148 13.66 17.73 -13.34
C ASN A 148 13.91 18.78 -14.45
N VAL A 149 15.18 18.90 -14.87
CA VAL A 149 15.58 19.78 -15.97
C VAL A 149 16.17 18.92 -17.09
N THR A 150 15.64 19.06 -18.28
CA THR A 150 16.08 18.37 -19.48
C THR A 150 16.63 19.39 -20.49
N ASP A 151 17.22 18.91 -21.58
CA ASP A 151 17.81 19.79 -22.61
C ASP A 151 16.76 20.61 -23.41
N PHE A 152 15.48 20.22 -23.34
CA PHE A 152 14.37 20.87 -24.04
C PHE A 152 13.44 21.66 -23.11
N GLY A 153 13.62 21.57 -21.78
CA GLY A 153 12.79 22.28 -20.82
C GLY A 153 12.90 21.78 -19.39
N ALA A 154 12.14 22.39 -18.52
CA ALA A 154 12.03 22.02 -17.11
C ALA A 154 10.66 21.43 -16.78
N PHE A 155 10.64 20.33 -16.07
CA PHE A 155 9.43 19.75 -15.51
C PHE A 155 9.16 20.34 -14.12
N ILE A 156 7.98 20.94 -13.96
CA ILE A 156 7.57 21.62 -12.75
C ILE A 156 6.38 20.87 -12.16
N ASP A 157 6.51 20.44 -10.90
CA ASP A 157 5.42 19.84 -10.15
C ASP A 157 4.46 20.93 -9.66
N LEU A 158 3.22 20.86 -10.14
CA LEU A 158 2.14 21.78 -9.79
C LEU A 158 1.21 21.24 -8.70
N GLY A 159 1.65 20.17 -7.99
CA GLY A 159 0.87 19.54 -6.93
C GLY A 159 -0.07 18.44 -7.43
N GLY A 160 0.43 17.56 -8.32
CA GLY A 160 -0.29 16.41 -8.86
C GLY A 160 -0.21 16.28 -10.37
N VAL A 161 0.24 17.33 -11.06
CA VAL A 161 0.51 17.33 -12.49
C VAL A 161 1.89 17.92 -12.73
N ASP A 162 2.64 17.30 -13.63
CA ASP A 162 3.91 17.80 -14.09
C ASP A 162 3.65 18.78 -15.27
N GLY A 163 3.92 20.07 -15.05
CA GLY A 163 3.94 21.07 -16.11
C GLY A 163 5.28 21.06 -16.83
N LEU A 164 5.28 21.24 -18.15
CA LEU A 164 6.50 21.43 -18.92
C LEU A 164 6.70 22.92 -19.25
N LEU A 165 7.76 23.51 -18.72
CA LEU A 165 8.25 24.80 -19.16
C LEU A 165 9.27 24.55 -20.29
N HIS A 166 8.80 24.74 -21.52
CA HIS A 166 9.66 24.52 -22.69
C HIS A 166 10.75 25.59 -22.79
N ILE A 167 11.90 25.25 -23.34
CA ILE A 167 13.07 26.14 -23.48
C ILE A 167 12.74 27.45 -24.21
N SER A 168 11.80 27.41 -25.17
CA SER A 168 11.35 28.60 -25.91
C SER A 168 10.59 29.62 -25.04
N GLU A 169 10.00 29.16 -23.92
CA GLU A 169 9.18 29.98 -23.04
C GLU A 169 9.93 30.43 -21.75
N MET A 170 11.20 29.99 -21.61
CA MET A 170 11.99 30.31 -20.42
C MET A 170 12.55 31.74 -20.43
N SER A 171 12.81 32.30 -21.61
CA SER A 171 13.41 33.63 -21.76
C SER A 171 13.08 34.24 -23.12
N TRP A 172 13.13 35.55 -23.16
CA TRP A 172 13.04 36.34 -24.42
C TRP A 172 14.22 36.11 -25.37
N GLY A 173 15.33 35.58 -24.86
CA GLY A 173 16.52 35.20 -25.63
C GLY A 173 16.62 33.67 -25.78
N ARG A 174 17.41 33.23 -26.78
CA ARG A 174 17.68 31.81 -26.99
C ARG A 174 18.45 31.22 -25.80
N VAL A 175 17.85 30.33 -25.07
CA VAL A 175 18.50 29.56 -24.01
C VAL A 175 19.08 28.28 -24.65
N GLU A 176 20.39 28.12 -24.59
CA GLU A 176 21.06 26.92 -25.16
C GLU A 176 21.08 25.75 -24.19
N ASN A 177 21.01 26.02 -22.88
CA ASN A 177 21.00 24.98 -21.86
C ASN A 177 20.16 25.45 -20.65
N PRO A 178 19.05 24.78 -20.32
CA PRO A 178 18.20 25.10 -19.18
C PRO A 178 18.74 24.62 -17.82
N LYS A 179 19.87 23.94 -17.80
CA LYS A 179 20.53 23.44 -16.57
C LYS A 179 21.30 24.52 -15.85
#